data_445ae0c82455379ce757d3691f495079
#
_entry.id   445ae0c82455379ce757d3691f495079
#
_cell.length_a   1.000
_cell.length_b   1.000
_cell.length_c   1.000
_cell.angle_alpha   90.00
_cell.angle_beta   90.00
_cell.angle_gamma   90.00
#
_symmetry.space_group_name_H-M   'P 1'
#
loop_
_entity.id
_entity.type
_entity.pdbx_description
1 polymer ?
#
loop_
_entity_poly.entity_id
_entity_poly.type
_entity_poly.pdbx_seq_one_letter_code
_entity_poly.pdbx_strand_id
1 'polypeptide(L)'
;MSAFIGALVGFLWYNTYPAQVFMGDTGSLALGGIIAVAAIILKKELLIPVMCGIFLVESLSVIMQRYYFKYTKKKYGEGRRIFKMSPLHHHFQKEEMPALIQKPEKAWPEAKIVVRFWIITILLCAITIITLKIR
;
A
#
# COMPACT_ATOMS: atom_id res chain seq x y z
N MET A 1 -14.69 -19.05 1.07
CA MET A 1 -13.43 -18.48 0.56
C MET A 1 -13.36 -18.43 -0.97
N SER A 2 -13.68 -19.49 -1.71
CA SER A 2 -13.61 -19.51 -3.19
C SER A 2 -14.48 -18.44 -3.86
N ALA A 3 -15.72 -18.27 -3.41
CA ALA A 3 -16.61 -17.22 -3.92
C ALA A 3 -16.05 -15.80 -3.70
N PHE A 4 -15.39 -15.56 -2.57
CA PHE A 4 -14.74 -14.30 -2.27
C PHE A 4 -13.54 -14.03 -3.19
N ILE A 5 -12.72 -15.04 -3.43
CA ILE A 5 -11.60 -14.94 -4.39
C ILE A 5 -12.12 -14.66 -5.79
N GLY A 6 -13.17 -15.38 -6.22
CA GLY A 6 -13.82 -15.13 -7.51
C GLY A 6 -14.34 -13.70 -7.67
N ALA A 7 -14.96 -13.16 -6.64
CA ALA A 7 -15.43 -11.77 -6.64
C ALA A 7 -14.28 -10.76 -6.74
N LEU A 8 -13.15 -11.00 -6.07
CA LEU A 8 -11.96 -10.17 -6.17
C LEU A 8 -11.32 -10.21 -7.57
N VAL A 9 -11.26 -11.40 -8.19
CA VAL A 9 -10.76 -11.54 -9.56
C VAL A 9 -11.68 -10.80 -10.55
N GLY A 10 -12.99 -10.92 -10.39
CA GLY A 10 -13.96 -10.18 -11.19
C GLY A 10 -13.84 -8.66 -11.00
N PHE A 11 -13.68 -8.21 -9.76
CA PHE A 11 -13.43 -6.79 -9.48
C PHE A 11 -12.13 -6.31 -10.13
N LEU A 12 -11.04 -7.11 -10.03
CA LEU A 12 -9.75 -6.76 -10.61
C LEU A 12 -9.83 -6.58 -12.14
N TRP A 13 -10.65 -7.37 -12.81
CA TRP A 13 -10.86 -7.27 -14.26
C TRP A 13 -11.34 -5.88 -14.69
N TYR A 14 -12.24 -5.28 -13.91
CA TYR A 14 -12.76 -3.93 -14.19
C TYR A 14 -11.93 -2.80 -13.57
N ASN A 15 -11.10 -3.10 -12.59
CA ASN A 15 -10.25 -2.13 -11.90
C ASN A 15 -8.84 -2.00 -12.50
N THR A 16 -8.44 -2.90 -13.42
CA THR A 16 -7.18 -2.76 -14.16
C THR A 16 -7.18 -1.48 -15.01
N TYR A 17 -5.97 -0.96 -15.25
CA TYR A 17 -5.81 0.29 -16.01
C TYR A 17 -6.30 0.14 -17.47
N PRO A 18 -7.12 1.07 -17.99
CA PRO A 18 -7.76 2.19 -17.29
C PRO A 18 -8.93 1.73 -16.41
N ALA A 19 -8.93 2.10 -15.13
CA ALA A 19 -9.91 1.65 -14.17
C ALA A 19 -11.32 2.16 -14.52
N GLN A 20 -12.27 1.22 -14.60
CA GLN A 20 -13.70 1.52 -14.88
C GLN A 20 -14.54 1.56 -13.60
N VAL A 21 -14.10 0.84 -12.56
CA VAL A 21 -14.79 0.72 -11.28
C VAL A 21 -13.81 0.97 -10.15
N PHE A 22 -14.22 1.73 -9.16
CA PHE A 22 -13.43 2.02 -7.97
C PHE A 22 -14.09 1.41 -6.73
N MET A 23 -13.26 0.86 -5.85
CA MET A 23 -13.73 0.35 -4.57
C MET A 23 -13.94 1.51 -3.60
N GLY A 24 -15.16 1.65 -3.07
CA GLY A 24 -15.46 2.62 -2.02
C GLY A 24 -14.94 2.18 -0.65
N ASP A 25 -15.08 3.06 0.35
CA ASP A 25 -14.64 2.80 1.73
C ASP A 25 -15.31 1.57 2.35
N THR A 26 -16.58 1.34 2.04
CA THR A 26 -17.31 0.15 2.51
C THR A 26 -16.65 -1.14 2.03
N GLY A 27 -16.25 -1.20 0.76
CA GLY A 27 -15.58 -2.36 0.19
C GLY A 27 -14.18 -2.56 0.79
N SER A 28 -13.38 -1.51 0.89
CA SER A 28 -12.03 -1.58 1.43
C SER A 28 -12.00 -1.98 2.91
N LEU A 29 -12.91 -1.45 3.72
CA LEU A 29 -13.05 -1.82 5.13
C LEU A 29 -13.52 -3.27 5.30
N ALA A 30 -14.47 -3.72 4.46
CA ALA A 30 -14.93 -5.11 4.46
C ALA A 30 -13.79 -6.08 4.10
N LEU A 31 -12.98 -5.75 3.10
CA LEU A 31 -11.79 -6.54 2.74
C LEU A 31 -10.80 -6.65 3.90
N GLY A 32 -10.47 -5.54 4.54
CA GLY A 32 -9.60 -5.51 5.71
C GLY A 32 -10.14 -6.39 6.86
N GLY A 33 -11.43 -6.30 7.14
CA GLY A 33 -12.10 -7.13 8.15
C GLY A 33 -12.04 -8.62 7.82
N ILE A 34 -12.32 -9.01 6.58
CA ILE A 34 -12.26 -10.43 6.15
C ILE A 34 -10.84 -10.98 6.26
N ILE A 35 -9.82 -10.21 5.85
CA ILE A 35 -8.41 -10.60 5.96
C ILE A 35 -8.04 -10.80 7.44
N ALA A 36 -8.42 -9.87 8.32
CA ALA A 36 -8.13 -9.96 9.74
C ALA A 36 -8.78 -11.18 10.40
N VAL A 37 -10.06 -11.44 10.13
CA VAL A 37 -10.77 -12.62 10.66
C VAL A 37 -10.15 -13.92 10.13
N ALA A 38 -9.84 -13.99 8.84
CA ALA A 38 -9.19 -15.15 8.25
C ALA A 38 -7.84 -15.44 8.91
N ALA A 39 -7.06 -14.42 9.22
CA ALA A 39 -5.79 -14.56 9.91
C ALA A 39 -5.91 -15.14 11.32
N ILE A 40 -6.87 -14.66 12.09
CA ILE A 40 -7.15 -15.14 13.44
C ILE A 40 -7.56 -16.62 13.38
N ILE A 41 -8.48 -16.98 12.47
CA ILE A 41 -8.93 -18.36 12.28
C ILE A 41 -7.78 -19.30 11.92
N LEU A 42 -6.89 -18.85 11.05
CA LEU A 42 -5.74 -19.64 10.60
C LEU A 42 -4.58 -19.65 11.60
N LYS A 43 -4.64 -18.85 12.67
CA LYS A 43 -3.55 -18.67 13.67
C LYS A 43 -2.21 -18.31 13.03
N LYS A 44 -2.24 -17.46 11.99
CA LYS A 44 -1.07 -17.05 11.20
C LYS A 44 -0.94 -15.53 11.11
N GLU A 45 -1.25 -14.84 12.21
CA GLU A 45 -1.31 -13.37 12.25
C GLU A 45 0.04 -12.72 11.86
N LEU A 46 1.17 -13.36 12.21
CA LEU A 46 2.50 -12.84 11.90
C LEU A 46 2.84 -12.84 10.39
N LEU A 47 2.12 -13.60 9.58
CA LEU A 47 2.35 -13.63 8.14
C LEU A 47 1.62 -12.52 7.39
N ILE A 48 0.58 -11.92 7.99
CA ILE A 48 -0.18 -10.83 7.36
C ILE A 48 0.69 -9.61 7.09
N PRO A 49 1.49 -9.09 8.03
CA PRO A 49 2.38 -7.97 7.75
C PRO A 49 3.33 -8.23 6.58
N VAL A 50 3.72 -9.48 6.35
CA VAL A 50 4.56 -9.85 5.21
C VAL A 50 3.76 -9.87 3.92
N MET A 51 2.61 -10.54 3.90
CA MET A 51 1.74 -10.58 2.71
C MET A 51 1.24 -9.19 2.31
N CYS A 52 0.86 -8.38 3.29
CA CYS A 52 0.33 -7.02 3.11
C CYS A 52 1.43 -5.96 3.24
N GLY A 53 2.70 -6.31 3.02
CA GLY A 53 3.86 -5.45 3.26
C GLY A 53 3.77 -4.09 2.56
N ILE A 54 3.24 -4.04 1.34
CA ILE A 54 3.05 -2.78 0.62
C ILE A 54 2.05 -1.87 1.35
N PHE A 55 0.91 -2.40 1.78
CA PHE A 55 -0.08 -1.62 2.54
C PHE A 55 0.48 -1.12 3.87
N LEU A 56 1.31 -1.94 4.53
CA LEU A 56 2.01 -1.56 5.75
C LEU A 56 2.98 -0.40 5.48
N VAL A 57 3.79 -0.48 4.42
CA VAL A 57 4.72 0.58 4.02
C VAL A 57 3.98 1.87 3.66
N GLU A 58 2.88 1.77 2.92
CA GLU A 58 2.02 2.91 2.59
C GLU A 58 1.49 3.60 3.85
N SER A 59 0.93 2.82 4.79
CA SER A 59 0.41 3.33 6.06
C SER A 59 1.50 3.98 6.92
N LEU A 60 2.66 3.34 7.02
CA LEU A 60 3.81 3.88 7.74
C LEU A 60 4.31 5.18 7.11
N SER A 61 4.31 5.30 5.79
CA SER A 61 4.70 6.52 5.09
C SER A 61 3.82 7.71 5.47
N VAL A 62 2.51 7.50 5.60
CA VAL A 62 1.55 8.52 6.02
C VAL A 62 1.79 8.94 7.48
N ILE A 63 1.96 7.96 8.37
CA ILE A 63 2.22 8.21 9.79
C ILE A 63 3.51 9.03 9.94
N MET A 64 4.59 8.57 9.32
CA MET A 64 5.91 9.21 9.38
C MET A 64 5.86 10.63 8.84
N GLN A 65 5.20 10.85 7.70
CA GLN A 65 5.02 12.18 7.11
C GLN A 65 4.26 13.12 8.04
N ARG A 66 3.16 12.66 8.66
CA ARG A 66 2.35 13.47 9.58
C ARG A 66 3.11 13.85 10.84
N TYR A 67 3.78 12.89 11.47
CA TYR A 67 4.57 13.14 12.69
C TYR A 67 5.73 14.09 12.42
N TYR A 68 6.48 13.86 11.35
CA TYR A 68 7.59 14.72 10.98
C TYR A 68 7.15 16.13 10.64
N PHE A 69 6.07 16.29 9.86
CA PHE A 69 5.52 17.61 9.53
C PHE A 69 5.06 18.36 10.77
N LYS A 70 4.38 17.68 11.70
CA LYS A 70 3.92 18.28 12.96
C LYS A 70 5.11 18.68 13.88
N TYR A 71 6.11 17.82 13.95
CA TYR A 71 7.32 18.07 14.75
C TYR A 71 8.12 19.26 14.22
N THR A 72 8.38 19.32 12.92
CA THR A 72 9.12 20.41 12.29
C THR A 72 8.37 21.72 12.35
N LYS A 73 7.05 21.71 12.18
CA LYS A 73 6.21 22.89 12.34
C LYS A 73 6.28 23.45 13.76
N LYS A 74 6.32 22.60 14.78
CA LYS A 74 6.44 23.01 16.18
C LYS A 74 7.84 23.58 16.50
N LYS A 75 8.90 23.02 15.91
CA LYS A 75 10.29 23.38 16.22
C LYS A 75 10.82 24.55 15.41
N TYR A 76 10.44 24.66 14.15
CA TYR A 76 11.00 25.64 13.19
C TYR A 76 9.96 26.64 12.66
N GLY A 77 8.70 26.54 13.08
CA GLY A 77 7.60 27.38 12.56
C GLY A 77 7.10 26.99 11.18
N GLU A 78 7.92 26.26 10.39
CA GLU A 78 7.58 25.76 9.05
C GLU A 78 7.53 24.23 9.04
N GLY A 79 6.46 23.67 8.45
CA GLY A 79 6.32 22.22 8.28
C GLY A 79 7.16 21.71 7.11
N ARG A 80 8.20 20.93 7.38
CA ARG A 80 9.01 20.26 6.33
C ARG A 80 8.42 18.89 6.01
N ARG A 81 8.51 18.49 4.73
CA ARG A 81 8.00 17.22 4.24
C ARG A 81 9.15 16.25 3.99
N ILE A 82 8.97 14.96 4.36
CA ILE A 82 9.93 13.89 4.02
C ILE A 82 9.73 13.47 2.58
N PHE A 83 8.49 13.11 2.24
CA PHE A 83 8.09 12.72 0.88
C PHE A 83 7.39 13.88 0.18
N LYS A 84 7.45 13.91 -1.15
CA LYS A 84 6.73 14.90 -1.97
C LYS A 84 5.25 14.91 -1.65
N MET A 85 4.66 13.73 -1.51
CA MET A 85 3.28 13.50 -1.07
C MET A 85 3.17 12.15 -0.38
N SER A 86 2.27 11.99 0.59
CA SER A 86 1.91 10.71 1.18
C SER A 86 0.47 10.36 0.82
N PRO A 87 0.13 9.09 0.61
CA PRO A 87 0.96 7.88 0.66
C PRO A 87 2.06 7.77 -0.39
N LEU A 88 2.92 6.73 -0.30
CA LEU A 88 4.14 6.59 -1.06
C LEU A 88 3.90 6.56 -2.59
N HIS A 89 2.80 5.95 -3.05
CA HIS A 89 2.45 5.93 -4.47
C HIS A 89 2.28 7.33 -5.06
N HIS A 90 1.72 8.28 -4.30
CA HIS A 90 1.62 9.67 -4.73
C HIS A 90 2.97 10.39 -4.77
N HIS A 91 3.94 9.95 -3.96
CA HIS A 91 5.31 10.46 -4.04
C HIS A 91 5.93 10.24 -5.42
N PHE A 92 5.66 9.10 -6.03
CA PHE A 92 6.16 8.76 -7.38
C PHE A 92 5.38 9.46 -8.52
N GLN A 93 4.16 9.93 -8.25
CA GLN A 93 3.33 10.63 -9.25
C GLN A 93 3.60 12.14 -9.32
N LYS A 94 4.20 12.74 -8.30
CA LYS A 94 4.45 14.20 -8.25
C LYS A 94 5.86 14.55 -8.68
N GLU A 95 5.97 15.59 -9.55
CA GLU A 95 7.26 16.04 -10.07
C GLU A 95 7.94 17.05 -9.15
N GLU A 96 7.31 18.17 -8.86
CA GLU A 96 7.94 19.28 -8.15
C GLU A 96 7.25 19.61 -6.84
N MET A 97 7.79 19.10 -5.74
CA MET A 97 7.43 19.57 -4.40
C MET A 97 8.66 19.60 -3.48
N PRO A 98 8.79 20.62 -2.61
CA PRO A 98 9.89 20.68 -1.66
C PRO A 98 9.75 19.55 -0.64
N ALA A 99 10.65 18.60 -0.69
CA ALA A 99 10.72 17.45 0.21
C ALA A 99 12.18 17.05 0.44
N LEU A 100 12.46 16.32 1.53
CA LEU A 100 13.79 15.79 1.81
C LEU A 100 14.20 14.75 0.77
N ILE A 101 13.26 13.92 0.33
CA ILE A 101 13.47 12.90 -0.70
C ILE A 101 12.84 13.40 -2.01
N GLN A 102 13.66 13.80 -2.97
CA GLN A 102 13.22 14.36 -4.24
C GLN A 102 13.19 13.34 -5.40
N LYS A 103 13.79 12.16 -5.21
CA LYS A 103 13.79 11.11 -6.24
C LYS A 103 12.44 10.37 -6.27
N PRO A 104 11.87 10.05 -7.44
CA PRO A 104 12.34 10.33 -8.80
C PRO A 104 12.10 11.79 -9.22
N GLU A 105 12.97 12.31 -10.08
CA GLU A 105 12.87 13.68 -10.60
C GLU A 105 11.65 13.83 -11.51
N LYS A 106 11.37 12.83 -12.35
CA LYS A 106 10.20 12.81 -13.25
C LYS A 106 9.09 11.93 -12.66
N ALA A 107 7.85 12.39 -12.79
CA ALA A 107 6.68 11.61 -12.39
C ALA A 107 6.61 10.27 -13.15
N TRP A 108 6.27 9.22 -12.42
CA TRP A 108 6.03 7.92 -13.04
C TRP A 108 4.57 7.77 -13.44
N PRO A 109 4.27 7.23 -14.63
CA PRO A 109 2.91 6.91 -15.00
C PRO A 109 2.29 5.92 -14.01
N GLU A 110 1.02 6.07 -13.73
CA GLU A 110 0.29 5.28 -12.74
C GLU A 110 0.41 3.77 -12.99
N ALA A 111 0.27 3.35 -14.25
CA ALA A 111 0.42 1.95 -14.63
C ALA A 111 1.79 1.36 -14.22
N LYS A 112 2.86 2.13 -14.32
CA LYS A 112 4.21 1.70 -13.92
C LYS A 112 4.32 1.46 -12.42
N ILE A 113 3.68 2.31 -11.61
CA ILE A 113 3.67 2.18 -10.15
C ILE A 113 2.87 0.94 -9.75
N VAL A 114 1.69 0.75 -10.33
CA VAL A 114 0.81 -0.40 -10.07
C VAL A 114 1.52 -1.70 -10.39
N VAL A 115 2.12 -1.84 -11.57
CA VAL A 115 2.84 -3.06 -11.97
C VAL A 115 3.99 -3.37 -11.02
N ARG A 116 4.77 -2.38 -10.59
CA ARG A 116 5.85 -2.58 -9.63
C ARG A 116 5.34 -3.04 -8.27
N PHE A 117 4.25 -2.47 -7.79
CA PHE A 117 3.63 -2.89 -6.54
C PHE A 117 3.08 -4.32 -6.63
N TRP A 118 2.52 -4.71 -7.77
CA TRP A 118 2.10 -6.09 -8.00
C TRP A 118 3.27 -7.07 -7.95
N ILE A 119 4.38 -6.75 -8.60
CA ILE A 119 5.58 -7.61 -8.59
C ILE A 119 6.07 -7.80 -7.16
N ILE A 120 6.18 -6.73 -6.38
CA ILE A 120 6.61 -6.80 -4.98
C ILE A 120 5.62 -7.63 -4.15
N THR A 121 4.32 -7.43 -4.33
CA THR A 121 3.29 -8.20 -3.62
C THR A 121 3.37 -9.69 -3.94
N ILE A 122 3.55 -10.06 -5.21
CA ILE A 122 3.72 -11.45 -5.64
C ILE A 122 4.96 -12.07 -4.99
N LEU A 123 6.07 -11.36 -4.95
CA LEU A 123 7.30 -11.83 -4.28
C LEU A 123 7.07 -12.03 -2.77
N LEU A 124 6.40 -11.12 -2.08
CA LEU A 124 6.08 -11.24 -0.67
C LEU A 124 5.14 -12.43 -0.40
N CYS A 125 4.15 -12.66 -1.27
CA CYS A 125 3.27 -13.82 -1.19
C CYS A 125 4.05 -15.13 -1.40
N ALA A 126 4.97 -15.18 -2.35
CA ALA A 126 5.83 -16.34 -2.58
C ALA A 126 6.70 -16.66 -1.35
N ILE A 127 7.33 -15.65 -0.76
CA ILE A 127 8.10 -15.80 0.48
C ILE A 127 7.23 -16.34 1.61
N THR A 128 6.00 -15.83 1.75
CA THR A 128 5.05 -16.28 2.77
C THR A 128 4.69 -17.76 2.57
N ILE A 129 4.43 -18.19 1.34
CA ILE A 129 4.10 -19.59 1.03
C ILE A 129 5.29 -20.51 1.34
N ILE A 130 6.51 -20.10 0.97
CA ILE A 130 7.74 -20.85 1.28
C ILE A 130 7.90 -20.97 2.78
N THR A 131 7.73 -19.90 3.54
CA THR A 131 7.82 -19.90 5.01
C THR A 131 6.80 -20.83 5.65
N LEU A 132 5.59 -20.91 5.10
CA LEU A 132 4.55 -21.84 5.56
C LEU A 132 4.91 -23.31 5.29
N LYS A 133 5.60 -23.60 4.20
CA LYS A 133 5.96 -24.97 3.80
C LYS A 133 7.14 -25.52 4.60
N ILE A 134 8.08 -24.65 5.01
CA ILE A 134 9.29 -25.07 5.77
C ILE A 134 8.95 -25.43 7.22
N ARG A 135 7.81 -25.01 7.72
CA ARG A 135 7.36 -25.28 9.10
C ARG A 135 6.38 -26.45 9.11
#